data_0a3d477eb2df8e9153b113af0954dae8
#
_entry.id   0a3d477eb2df8e9153b113af0954dae8
#
_cell.length_a   1.000
_cell.length_b   1.000
_cell.length_c   1.000
_cell.angle_alpha   90.00
_cell.angle_beta   90.00
_cell.angle_gamma   90.00
#
_symmetry.space_group_name_H-M   'P 1'
#
loop_
_entity.id
_entity.type
_entity.pdbx_description
1 polymer ?
#
loop_
_entity_poly.entity_id
_entity_poly.type
_entity_poly.pdbx_seq_one_letter_code
_entity_poly.pdbx_strand_id
1 'polypeptide(L)'
;MIINEIEIETPFGLMNTFITRPDENGPFPVVLFLMDAPGKREELHDMASRVATSGYYVMLPNLYYRRTRNFVFEPTPLGREKMLAQMASLTNDLAVQDCQELIKYADADPYTNKGPVGCVGYCMSGPFAISAASALPNRIKAAASIHGVNLLTDKDDSPHRKANQITAEIYFAMAEKDKWADPTMVRALDEHLKSVGTNFRIEWYADTDHGFVFPNRGAFYDKPAAEKHFERILSLFDRNIKRTTT
;
A
#
# COMPACT_ATOMS: atom_id res chain seq x y z
N MET A 1 9.61 17.35 -10.28
CA MET A 1 9.64 16.06 -9.55
C MET A 1 10.97 15.36 -9.80
N ILE A 2 11.58 14.83 -8.77
CA ILE A 2 12.74 13.92 -8.88
C ILE A 2 12.20 12.51 -8.93
N ILE A 3 12.71 11.72 -9.87
CA ILE A 3 12.33 10.32 -10.09
C ILE A 3 13.61 9.49 -10.18
N ASN A 4 13.69 8.42 -9.41
CA ASN A 4 14.81 7.50 -9.38
C ASN A 4 14.31 6.05 -9.38
N GLU A 5 14.97 5.19 -10.16
CA GLU A 5 14.89 3.74 -10.03
C GLU A 5 16.16 3.25 -9.37
N ILE A 6 16.04 2.62 -8.22
CA ILE A 6 17.17 2.16 -7.42
C ILE A 6 17.05 0.69 -7.05
N GLU A 7 18.17 0.09 -6.70
CA GLU A 7 18.22 -1.25 -6.11
C GLU A 7 18.50 -1.11 -4.61
N ILE A 8 17.56 -1.52 -3.78
CA ILE A 8 17.76 -1.58 -2.33
C ILE A 8 18.27 -2.97 -1.98
N GLU A 9 19.44 -3.02 -1.37
CA GLU A 9 20.00 -4.27 -0.86
C GLU A 9 19.20 -4.76 0.36
N THR A 10 18.69 -5.98 0.28
CA THR A 10 17.94 -6.65 1.34
C THR A 10 18.54 -8.00 1.66
N PRO A 11 18.23 -8.64 2.80
CA PRO A 11 18.66 -10.01 3.09
C PRO A 11 18.22 -11.06 2.05
N PHE A 12 17.27 -10.69 1.16
CA PHE A 12 16.67 -11.60 0.18
C PHE A 12 17.03 -11.25 -1.28
N GLY A 13 17.89 -10.27 -1.50
CA GLY A 13 18.32 -9.81 -2.82
C GLY A 13 18.10 -8.33 -3.05
N LEU A 14 18.25 -7.91 -4.30
CA LEU A 14 18.13 -6.51 -4.70
C LEU A 14 16.67 -6.18 -5.02
N MET A 15 16.06 -5.34 -4.19
CA MET A 15 14.68 -4.88 -4.36
C MET A 15 14.64 -3.61 -5.20
N ASN A 16 14.34 -3.74 -6.50
CA ASN A 16 14.23 -2.57 -7.34
C ASN A 16 13.01 -1.74 -6.98
N THR A 17 13.25 -0.48 -6.67
CA THR A 17 12.28 0.44 -6.09
C THR A 17 12.25 1.73 -6.88
N PHE A 18 11.04 2.13 -7.30
CA PHE A 18 10.79 3.45 -7.84
C PHE A 18 10.63 4.43 -6.67
N ILE A 19 11.41 5.53 -6.71
CA ILE A 19 11.34 6.60 -5.73
C ILE A 19 10.99 7.89 -6.43
N THR A 20 10.06 8.64 -5.87
CA THR A 20 9.69 9.96 -6.37
C THR A 20 9.44 10.94 -5.22
N ARG A 21 9.84 12.20 -5.41
CA ARG A 21 9.70 13.29 -4.45
C ARG A 21 9.63 14.64 -5.14
N PRO A 22 9.19 15.72 -4.47
CA PRO A 22 9.31 17.07 -5.01
C PRO A 22 10.77 17.42 -5.33
N ASP A 23 10.96 18.33 -6.30
CA ASP A 23 12.25 18.89 -6.66
C ASP A 23 12.55 20.11 -5.78
N GLU A 24 12.57 19.89 -4.49
CA GLU A 24 12.77 20.89 -3.44
C GLU A 24 13.73 20.33 -2.37
N ASN A 25 14.17 21.19 -1.48
CA ASN A 25 15.12 20.82 -0.44
C ASN A 25 14.43 20.20 0.78
N GLY A 26 13.72 19.12 0.70
CA GLY A 26 13.16 18.38 1.84
C GLY A 26 13.54 18.88 3.26
N PRO A 27 13.54 18.06 4.26
CA PRO A 27 13.20 16.64 4.25
C PRO A 27 11.68 16.39 4.16
N PHE A 28 11.30 15.33 3.46
CA PHE A 28 9.90 14.95 3.25
C PHE A 28 9.48 13.77 4.11
N PRO A 29 8.22 13.70 4.57
CA PRO A 29 7.66 12.50 5.16
C PRO A 29 7.56 11.37 4.12
N VAL A 30 7.80 10.14 4.59
CA VAL A 30 7.88 8.95 3.73
C VAL A 30 6.53 8.29 3.58
N VAL A 31 6.21 7.88 2.36
CA VAL A 31 5.05 7.02 2.04
C VAL A 31 5.53 5.77 1.32
N LEU A 32 5.21 4.61 1.87
CA LEU A 32 5.36 3.32 1.21
C LEU A 32 4.12 3.07 0.36
N PHE A 33 4.31 2.95 -0.95
CA PHE A 33 3.25 2.74 -1.93
C PHE A 33 3.35 1.31 -2.48
N LEU A 34 2.52 0.40 -1.98
CA LEU A 34 2.63 -1.03 -2.28
C LEU A 34 1.77 -1.40 -3.49
N MET A 35 2.39 -2.05 -4.45
CA MET A 35 1.82 -2.42 -5.74
C MET A 35 0.66 -3.42 -5.64
N ASP A 36 -0.21 -3.44 -6.65
CA ASP A 36 -1.20 -4.50 -6.86
C ASP A 36 -0.61 -5.73 -7.61
N ALA A 37 -1.43 -6.75 -7.85
CA ALA A 37 -1.00 -8.02 -8.45
C ALA A 37 -0.33 -7.93 -9.82
N PRO A 38 -0.74 -7.06 -10.76
CA PRO A 38 -0.01 -6.87 -12.01
C PRO A 38 1.43 -6.39 -11.85
N GLY A 39 1.83 -5.96 -10.66
CA GLY A 39 3.20 -5.57 -10.38
C GLY A 39 3.52 -4.09 -10.61
N LYS A 40 4.76 -3.73 -10.32
CA LYS A 40 5.28 -2.37 -10.52
C LYS A 40 5.26 -2.05 -12.02
N ARG A 41 4.65 -0.92 -12.38
CA ARG A 41 4.45 -0.47 -13.76
C ARG A 41 4.22 1.04 -13.84
N GLU A 42 4.26 1.58 -15.05
CA GLU A 42 4.13 3.02 -15.31
C GLU A 42 2.87 3.65 -14.68
N GLU A 43 1.71 2.99 -14.78
CA GLU A 43 0.48 3.46 -14.12
C GLU A 43 0.66 3.70 -12.61
N LEU A 44 1.38 2.81 -11.92
CA LEU A 44 1.66 2.98 -10.49
C LEU A 44 2.76 4.03 -10.25
N HIS A 45 3.69 4.23 -11.19
CA HIS A 45 4.67 5.33 -11.13
C HIS A 45 3.95 6.68 -11.17
N ASP A 46 2.95 6.83 -12.04
CA ASP A 46 2.14 8.06 -12.13
C ASP A 46 1.32 8.29 -10.86
N MET A 47 0.70 7.24 -10.34
CA MET A 47 -0.07 7.31 -9.08
C MET A 47 0.81 7.67 -7.89
N ALA A 48 1.99 7.06 -7.77
CA ALA A 48 2.98 7.38 -6.74
C ALA A 48 3.51 8.82 -6.89
N SER A 49 3.77 9.25 -8.12
CA SER A 49 4.20 10.62 -8.41
C SER A 49 3.12 11.64 -8.04
N ARG A 50 1.86 11.32 -8.24
CA ARG A 50 0.74 12.16 -7.79
C ARG A 50 0.73 12.33 -6.26
N VAL A 51 0.98 11.27 -5.50
CA VAL A 51 1.13 11.37 -4.04
C VAL A 51 2.32 12.26 -3.70
N ALA A 52 3.44 12.09 -4.37
CA ALA A 52 4.66 12.85 -4.13
C ALA A 52 4.49 14.36 -4.40
N THR A 53 3.65 14.78 -5.37
CA THR A 53 3.36 16.21 -5.62
C THR A 53 2.75 16.92 -4.40
N SER A 54 2.20 16.17 -3.47
CA SER A 54 1.65 16.70 -2.21
C SER A 54 2.70 16.84 -1.10
N GLY A 55 4.00 16.72 -1.43
CA GLY A 55 5.10 16.93 -0.49
C GLY A 55 5.54 15.68 0.26
N TYR A 56 5.53 14.52 -0.39
CA TYR A 56 5.98 13.24 0.17
C TYR A 56 7.17 12.65 -0.60
N TYR A 57 8.00 11.91 0.12
CA TYR A 57 8.98 11.00 -0.43
C TYR A 57 8.31 9.63 -0.59
N VAL A 58 8.00 9.24 -1.81
CA VAL A 58 7.21 8.03 -2.09
C VAL A 58 8.10 6.92 -2.61
N MET A 59 7.96 5.73 -2.04
CA MET A 59 8.70 4.53 -2.40
C MET A 59 7.73 3.45 -2.91
N LEU A 60 7.89 3.03 -4.16
CA LEU A 60 7.11 1.97 -4.79
C LEU A 60 8.04 0.78 -5.12
N PRO A 61 8.12 -0.22 -4.25
CA PRO A 61 8.96 -1.40 -4.46
C PRO A 61 8.34 -2.39 -5.45
N ASN A 62 9.19 -3.15 -6.13
CA ASN A 62 8.81 -4.40 -6.74
C ASN A 62 8.77 -5.49 -5.67
N LEU A 63 7.60 -5.87 -5.18
CA LEU A 63 7.46 -6.91 -4.15
C LEU A 63 7.77 -8.33 -4.67
N TYR A 64 7.87 -8.50 -6.00
CA TYR A 64 8.23 -9.78 -6.60
C TYR A 64 9.75 -9.97 -6.77
N TYR A 65 10.59 -9.03 -6.29
CA TYR A 65 12.04 -9.02 -6.53
C TYR A 65 12.76 -10.31 -6.17
N ARG A 66 12.27 -11.07 -5.17
CA ARG A 66 12.84 -12.36 -4.78
C ARG A 66 12.75 -13.41 -5.89
N ARG A 67 11.85 -13.24 -6.86
CA ARG A 67 11.61 -14.16 -7.97
C ARG A 67 11.90 -13.57 -9.33
N THR A 68 11.62 -12.28 -9.51
CA THR A 68 11.81 -11.61 -10.77
C THR A 68 12.05 -10.12 -10.60
N ARG A 69 13.07 -9.61 -11.26
CA ARG A 69 13.36 -8.18 -11.28
C ARG A 69 12.32 -7.37 -12.06
N ASN A 70 11.82 -7.94 -13.15
CA ASN A 70 10.90 -7.28 -14.06
C ASN A 70 9.73 -8.22 -14.35
N PHE A 71 8.65 -8.09 -13.59
CA PHE A 71 7.40 -8.77 -13.90
C PHE A 71 6.55 -7.87 -14.77
N VAL A 72 6.18 -8.35 -15.96
CA VAL A 72 5.24 -7.69 -16.86
C VAL A 72 4.00 -8.54 -16.97
N PHE A 73 2.88 -8.01 -16.54
CA PHE A 73 1.59 -8.68 -16.67
C PHE A 73 1.09 -8.62 -18.12
N GLU A 74 0.81 -9.78 -18.68
CA GLU A 74 0.14 -9.93 -19.98
C GLU A 74 -1.33 -10.31 -19.75
N PRO A 75 -2.31 -9.66 -20.42
CA PRO A 75 -3.74 -9.96 -20.26
C PRO A 75 -4.16 -11.23 -21.02
N THR A 76 -3.45 -12.32 -20.80
CA THR A 76 -3.68 -13.65 -21.37
C THR A 76 -3.92 -14.66 -20.25
N PRO A 77 -4.54 -15.84 -20.53
CA PRO A 77 -4.66 -16.91 -19.52
C PRO A 77 -3.34 -17.27 -18.88
N LEU A 78 -2.26 -17.43 -19.67
CA LEU A 78 -0.92 -17.73 -19.17
C LEU A 78 -0.33 -16.56 -18.33
N GLY A 79 -0.54 -15.31 -18.77
CA GLY A 79 -0.09 -14.15 -18.00
C GLY A 79 -0.80 -14.05 -16.67
N ARG A 80 -2.10 -14.40 -16.61
CA ARG A 80 -2.87 -14.48 -15.37
C ARG A 80 -2.33 -15.58 -14.43
N GLU A 81 -2.02 -16.76 -14.97
CA GLU A 81 -1.41 -17.85 -14.19
C GLU A 81 -0.06 -17.42 -13.59
N LYS A 82 0.81 -16.80 -14.39
CA LYS A 82 2.09 -16.25 -13.92
C LYS A 82 1.89 -15.21 -12.82
N MET A 83 0.92 -14.30 -12.97
CA MET A 83 0.59 -13.29 -11.96
C MET A 83 0.15 -13.94 -10.64
N LEU A 84 -0.75 -14.92 -10.70
CA LEU A 84 -1.21 -15.64 -9.52
C LEU A 84 -0.06 -16.40 -8.83
N ALA A 85 0.86 -16.97 -9.60
CA ALA A 85 2.07 -17.61 -9.06
C ALA A 85 3.01 -16.61 -8.36
N GLN A 86 3.12 -15.37 -8.87
CA GLN A 86 3.85 -14.30 -8.17
C GLN A 86 3.14 -13.91 -6.87
N MET A 87 1.83 -13.67 -6.91
CA MET A 87 1.04 -13.36 -5.71
C MET A 87 1.20 -14.43 -4.62
N ALA A 88 1.10 -15.72 -5.01
CA ALA A 88 1.21 -16.85 -4.08
C ALA A 88 2.59 -16.96 -3.41
N SER A 89 3.62 -16.28 -3.92
CA SER A 89 4.95 -16.25 -3.31
C SER A 89 5.10 -15.21 -2.20
N LEU A 90 4.11 -14.33 -2.03
CA LEU A 90 4.11 -13.29 -1.01
C LEU A 90 3.29 -13.71 0.21
N THR A 91 3.76 -13.29 1.37
CA THR A 91 3.05 -13.39 2.65
C THR A 91 3.03 -12.01 3.32
N ASN A 92 2.15 -11.83 4.30
CA ASN A 92 2.14 -10.61 5.08
C ASN A 92 3.48 -10.39 5.81
N ASP A 93 4.08 -11.46 6.35
CA ASP A 93 5.37 -11.36 7.05
C ASP A 93 6.52 -10.97 6.11
N LEU A 94 6.56 -11.49 4.87
CA LEU A 94 7.56 -11.06 3.87
C LEU A 94 7.39 -9.58 3.50
N ALA A 95 6.14 -9.13 3.32
CA ALA A 95 5.87 -7.73 3.02
C ALA A 95 6.24 -6.79 4.18
N VAL A 96 6.07 -7.22 5.44
CA VAL A 96 6.55 -6.49 6.62
C VAL A 96 8.07 -6.33 6.59
N GLN A 97 8.81 -7.40 6.27
CA GLN A 97 10.27 -7.34 6.14
C GLN A 97 10.71 -6.37 5.03
N ASP A 98 9.99 -6.37 3.89
CA ASP A 98 10.26 -5.41 2.83
C ASP A 98 10.01 -3.97 3.27
N CYS A 99 8.92 -3.71 4.01
CA CYS A 99 8.66 -2.40 4.59
C CYS A 99 9.76 -1.96 5.57
N GLN A 100 10.33 -2.88 6.37
CA GLN A 100 11.46 -2.59 7.25
C GLN A 100 12.69 -2.12 6.47
N GLU A 101 13.06 -2.84 5.39
CA GLU A 101 14.22 -2.46 4.58
C GLU A 101 14.00 -1.14 3.82
N LEU A 102 12.77 -0.88 3.35
CA LEU A 102 12.41 0.41 2.76
C LEU A 102 12.56 1.57 3.76
N ILE A 103 12.08 1.39 4.99
CA ILE A 103 12.20 2.42 6.05
C ILE A 103 13.67 2.62 6.43
N LYS A 104 14.44 1.56 6.54
CA LYS A 104 15.88 1.63 6.82
C LYS A 104 16.64 2.39 5.73
N TYR A 105 16.33 2.14 4.46
CA TYR A 105 16.87 2.91 3.34
C TYR A 105 16.47 4.40 3.44
N ALA A 106 15.19 4.67 3.67
CA ALA A 106 14.69 6.03 3.82
C ALA A 106 15.38 6.77 4.97
N ASP A 107 15.65 6.11 6.11
CA ASP A 107 16.35 6.71 7.25
C ASP A 107 17.79 7.14 6.93
N ALA A 108 18.41 6.53 5.93
CA ALA A 108 19.75 6.90 5.46
C ALA A 108 19.72 8.02 4.39
N ASP A 109 18.56 8.25 3.74
CA ASP A 109 18.43 9.25 2.69
C ASP A 109 18.28 10.67 3.29
N PRO A 110 19.10 11.67 2.88
CA PRO A 110 19.04 13.02 3.42
C PRO A 110 17.74 13.78 3.07
N TYR A 111 16.97 13.32 2.10
CA TYR A 111 15.71 13.94 1.69
C TYR A 111 14.49 13.48 2.49
N THR A 112 14.65 12.57 3.45
CA THR A 112 13.56 12.11 4.33
C THR A 112 13.64 12.73 5.73
N ASN A 113 12.50 12.98 6.34
CA ASN A 113 12.43 13.55 7.69
C ASN A 113 12.68 12.54 8.82
N LYS A 114 12.86 11.26 8.51
CA LYS A 114 13.09 10.13 9.46
C LYS A 114 11.99 9.99 10.53
N GLY A 115 10.86 10.63 10.30
CA GLY A 115 9.70 10.68 11.20
C GLY A 115 8.69 9.55 10.95
N PRO A 116 7.43 9.79 11.28
CA PRO A 116 6.32 8.90 10.97
C PRO A 116 6.21 8.59 9.48
N VAL A 117 5.81 7.37 9.17
CA VAL A 117 5.68 6.83 7.81
C VAL A 117 4.22 6.53 7.49
N GLY A 118 3.80 6.85 6.28
CA GLY A 118 2.54 6.40 5.70
C GLY A 118 2.73 5.12 4.88
N CYS A 119 1.70 4.29 4.82
CA CYS A 119 1.70 3.11 3.97
C CYS A 119 0.37 2.97 3.25
N VAL A 120 0.38 2.75 1.94
CA VAL A 120 -0.83 2.43 1.17
C VAL A 120 -0.61 1.17 0.35
N GLY A 121 -1.56 0.25 0.43
CA GLY A 121 -1.54 -0.99 -0.34
C GLY A 121 -2.79 -1.14 -1.18
N TYR A 122 -2.61 -1.61 -2.40
CA TYR A 122 -3.69 -1.82 -3.37
C TYR A 122 -3.92 -3.30 -3.61
N CYS A 123 -5.17 -3.74 -3.69
CA CYS A 123 -5.54 -5.12 -4.00
C CYS A 123 -4.85 -6.12 -3.03
N MET A 124 -3.96 -6.96 -3.55
CA MET A 124 -3.18 -7.93 -2.76
C MET A 124 -2.33 -7.30 -1.66
N SER A 125 -1.93 -6.04 -1.84
CA SER A 125 -1.09 -5.34 -0.86
C SER A 125 -1.89 -4.57 0.19
N GLY A 126 -3.21 -4.56 0.11
CA GLY A 126 -4.06 -4.03 1.17
C GLY A 126 -3.75 -4.64 2.54
N PRO A 127 -3.77 -5.97 2.70
CA PRO A 127 -3.36 -6.63 3.94
C PRO A 127 -1.91 -6.39 4.32
N PHE A 128 -0.99 -6.21 3.36
CA PHE A 128 0.41 -5.92 3.64
C PHE A 128 0.59 -4.56 4.36
N ALA A 129 -0.14 -3.53 3.92
CA ALA A 129 -0.10 -2.22 4.57
C ALA A 129 -0.61 -2.29 6.02
N ILE A 130 -1.66 -3.08 6.29
CA ILE A 130 -2.21 -3.27 7.63
C ILE A 130 -1.25 -4.07 8.51
N SER A 131 -0.66 -5.15 7.96
CA SER A 131 0.34 -5.96 8.68
C SER A 131 1.59 -5.15 9.01
N ALA A 132 2.05 -4.29 8.09
CA ALA A 132 3.15 -3.38 8.36
C ALA A 132 2.83 -2.38 9.47
N ALA A 133 1.59 -1.84 9.52
CA ALA A 133 1.16 -0.94 10.59
C ALA A 133 1.15 -1.63 11.96
N SER A 134 0.77 -2.92 12.04
CA SER A 134 0.79 -3.68 13.30
C SER A 134 2.22 -4.06 13.73
N ALA A 135 3.09 -4.41 12.78
CA ALA A 135 4.45 -4.86 13.06
C ALA A 135 5.41 -3.69 13.35
N LEU A 136 5.13 -2.51 12.80
CA LEU A 136 5.98 -1.32 12.89
C LEU A 136 5.24 -0.12 13.53
N PRO A 137 4.59 -0.30 14.71
CA PRO A 137 3.68 0.70 15.27
C PRO A 137 4.38 2.00 15.68
N ASN A 138 5.70 1.96 15.91
CA ASN A 138 6.48 3.15 16.22
C ASN A 138 6.80 4.01 14.99
N ARG A 139 6.73 3.42 13.79
CA ARG A 139 7.08 4.10 12.54
C ARG A 139 5.87 4.37 11.66
N ILE A 140 5.01 3.38 11.40
CA ILE A 140 3.83 3.57 10.56
C ILE A 140 2.71 4.15 11.41
N LYS A 141 2.31 5.39 11.08
CA LYS A 141 1.26 6.13 11.79
C LYS A 141 0.00 6.34 10.95
N ALA A 142 0.06 6.01 9.67
CA ALA A 142 -1.07 6.04 8.75
C ALA A 142 -0.97 4.85 7.81
N ALA A 143 -2.03 4.04 7.69
CA ALA A 143 -2.07 2.98 6.70
C ALA A 143 -3.42 2.94 5.96
N ALA A 144 -3.37 2.65 4.67
CA ALA A 144 -4.56 2.54 3.83
C ALA A 144 -4.56 1.24 3.03
N SER A 145 -5.72 0.59 2.99
CA SER A 145 -6.01 -0.58 2.16
C SER A 145 -7.06 -0.20 1.12
N ILE A 146 -6.67 -0.15 -0.13
CA ILE A 146 -7.54 0.26 -1.24
C ILE A 146 -7.98 -0.99 -2.00
N HIS A 147 -9.30 -1.27 -2.02
CA HIS A 147 -9.91 -2.52 -2.49
C HIS A 147 -9.07 -3.75 -2.10
N GLY A 148 -8.65 -3.79 -0.83
CA GLY A 148 -7.80 -4.86 -0.31
C GLY A 148 -8.54 -6.19 -0.20
N VAL A 149 -7.84 -7.27 -0.52
CA VAL A 149 -8.34 -8.64 -0.44
C VAL A 149 -7.74 -9.36 0.79
N ASN A 150 -8.36 -10.44 1.25
CA ASN A 150 -7.79 -11.28 2.33
C ASN A 150 -7.45 -10.51 3.63
N LEU A 151 -8.23 -9.49 3.97
CA LEU A 151 -8.02 -8.67 5.17
C LEU A 151 -8.33 -9.42 6.47
N LEU A 152 -9.18 -10.43 6.41
CA LEU A 152 -9.50 -11.34 7.50
C LEU A 152 -9.58 -12.76 6.95
N THR A 153 -8.66 -13.62 7.38
CA THR A 153 -8.54 -15.02 6.94
C THR A 153 -8.14 -15.92 8.13
N ASP A 154 -8.20 -17.23 7.95
CA ASP A 154 -7.77 -18.20 8.97
C ASP A 154 -6.24 -18.38 9.04
N LYS A 155 -5.47 -17.75 8.14
CA LYS A 155 -4.01 -17.86 8.13
C LYS A 155 -3.38 -17.21 9.38
N ASP A 156 -2.27 -17.75 9.83
CA ASP A 156 -1.55 -17.25 11.01
C ASP A 156 -1.03 -15.82 10.83
N ASP A 157 -0.64 -15.46 9.61
CA ASP A 157 -0.15 -14.13 9.24
C ASP A 157 -1.29 -13.16 8.84
N SER A 158 -2.56 -13.53 9.06
CA SER A 158 -3.69 -12.65 8.71
C SER A 158 -3.63 -11.32 9.47
N PRO A 159 -3.78 -10.16 8.79
CA PRO A 159 -3.51 -8.84 9.39
C PRO A 159 -4.39 -8.54 10.61
N HIS A 160 -5.63 -9.04 10.64
CA HIS A 160 -6.53 -8.79 11.76
C HIS A 160 -6.04 -9.38 13.09
N ARG A 161 -5.24 -10.47 13.06
CA ARG A 161 -4.76 -11.15 14.29
C ARG A 161 -3.87 -10.28 15.17
N LYS A 162 -3.19 -9.30 14.58
CA LYS A 162 -2.30 -8.36 15.28
C LYS A 162 -2.87 -6.93 15.33
N ALA A 163 -4.16 -6.76 15.05
CA ALA A 163 -4.78 -5.44 14.96
C ALA A 163 -4.73 -4.66 16.30
N ASN A 164 -4.70 -5.34 17.43
CA ASN A 164 -4.54 -4.74 18.76
C ASN A 164 -3.15 -4.08 18.97
N GLN A 165 -2.18 -4.32 18.09
CA GLN A 165 -0.85 -3.69 18.12
C GLN A 165 -0.79 -2.41 17.28
N ILE A 166 -1.82 -2.14 16.48
CA ILE A 166 -1.87 -0.98 15.59
C ILE A 166 -2.08 0.29 16.40
N THR A 167 -1.16 1.24 16.25
CA THR A 167 -1.28 2.61 16.79
C THR A 167 -1.57 3.64 15.70
N ALA A 168 -1.54 3.23 14.46
CA ALA A 168 -1.81 4.04 13.29
C ALA A 168 -3.31 4.30 13.10
N GLU A 169 -3.65 5.39 12.41
CA GLU A 169 -4.98 5.52 11.82
C GLU A 169 -5.06 4.72 10.53
N ILE A 170 -6.11 3.90 10.41
CA ILE A 170 -6.30 2.97 9.29
C ILE A 170 -7.49 3.40 8.44
N TYR A 171 -7.30 3.37 7.12
CA TYR A 171 -8.35 3.62 6.15
C TYR A 171 -8.55 2.42 5.23
N PHE A 172 -9.80 1.99 5.07
CA PHE A 172 -10.19 0.96 4.12
C PHE A 172 -11.15 1.55 3.08
N ALA A 173 -10.76 1.52 1.81
CA ALA A 173 -11.62 1.82 0.68
C ALA A 173 -12.13 0.50 0.09
N MET A 174 -13.42 0.22 0.21
CA MET A 174 -14.03 -1.02 -0.27
C MET A 174 -14.92 -0.74 -1.48
N ALA A 175 -14.73 -1.47 -2.56
CA ALA A 175 -15.59 -1.39 -3.72
C ALA A 175 -16.87 -2.21 -3.48
N GLU A 176 -18.03 -1.66 -3.81
CA GLU A 176 -19.32 -2.30 -3.51
C GLU A 176 -19.55 -3.59 -4.30
N LYS A 177 -19.08 -3.64 -5.55
CA LYS A 177 -19.25 -4.78 -6.47
C LYS A 177 -18.00 -5.69 -6.51
N ASP A 178 -17.13 -5.61 -5.50
CA ASP A 178 -15.88 -6.36 -5.45
C ASP A 178 -16.12 -7.86 -5.26
N LYS A 179 -15.73 -8.66 -6.24
CA LYS A 179 -15.83 -10.13 -6.19
C LYS A 179 -14.72 -10.79 -5.35
N TRP A 180 -13.69 -10.03 -4.96
CA TRP A 180 -12.53 -10.52 -4.23
C TRP A 180 -12.56 -10.14 -2.73
N ALA A 181 -13.44 -9.22 -2.37
CA ALA A 181 -13.65 -8.79 -0.99
C ALA A 181 -15.11 -8.97 -0.59
N ASP A 182 -15.45 -10.15 -0.05
CA ASP A 182 -16.80 -10.49 0.39
C ASP A 182 -17.29 -9.50 1.46
N PRO A 183 -18.46 -8.89 1.31
CA PRO A 183 -19.07 -8.03 2.33
C PRO A 183 -19.19 -8.68 3.72
N THR A 184 -19.29 -10.01 3.78
CA THR A 184 -19.30 -10.75 5.05
C THR A 184 -17.96 -10.68 5.75
N MET A 185 -16.87 -10.86 4.99
CA MET A 185 -15.50 -10.67 5.50
C MET A 185 -15.28 -9.25 6.00
N VAL A 186 -15.76 -8.25 5.27
CA VAL A 186 -15.60 -6.83 5.66
C VAL A 186 -16.38 -6.51 6.94
N ARG A 187 -17.59 -7.06 7.13
CA ARG A 187 -18.35 -6.91 8.37
C ARG A 187 -17.62 -7.56 9.55
N ALA A 188 -17.13 -8.79 9.38
CA ALA A 188 -16.35 -9.47 10.41
C ALA A 188 -15.07 -8.69 10.77
N LEU A 189 -14.40 -8.10 9.79
CA LEU A 189 -13.25 -7.21 10.00
C LEU A 189 -13.64 -5.97 10.81
N ASP A 190 -14.74 -5.30 10.45
CA ASP A 190 -15.26 -4.12 11.18
C ASP A 190 -15.54 -4.44 12.66
N GLU A 191 -16.24 -5.54 12.91
CA GLU A 191 -16.54 -6.02 14.28
C GLU A 191 -15.26 -6.32 15.06
N HIS A 192 -14.31 -7.01 14.43
CA HIS A 192 -13.04 -7.35 15.07
C HIS A 192 -12.23 -6.09 15.41
N LEU A 193 -12.05 -5.17 14.46
CA LEU A 193 -11.28 -3.94 14.68
C LEU A 193 -11.89 -3.06 15.78
N LYS A 194 -13.22 -2.99 15.87
CA LYS A 194 -13.93 -2.32 16.97
C LYS A 194 -13.65 -3.00 18.31
N SER A 195 -13.68 -4.33 18.35
CA SER A 195 -13.47 -5.10 19.58
C SER A 195 -12.09 -4.92 20.20
N VAL A 196 -11.06 -4.68 19.35
CA VAL A 196 -9.68 -4.47 19.80
C VAL A 196 -9.29 -2.99 19.90
N GLY A 197 -10.21 -2.06 19.63
CA GLY A 197 -10.01 -0.62 19.81
C GLY A 197 -9.09 0.03 18.75
N THR A 198 -8.96 -0.56 17.56
CA THR A 198 -8.20 0.04 16.47
C THR A 198 -8.85 1.35 15.99
N ASN A 199 -8.07 2.38 15.73
CA ASN A 199 -8.54 3.62 15.09
C ASN A 199 -8.65 3.41 13.57
N PHE A 200 -9.85 3.22 13.06
CA PHE A 200 -10.06 2.93 11.64
C PHE A 200 -11.33 3.54 11.06
N ARG A 201 -11.37 3.61 9.73
CA ARG A 201 -12.56 3.93 8.94
C ARG A 201 -12.65 2.96 7.76
N ILE A 202 -13.82 2.33 7.58
CA ILE A 202 -14.20 1.62 6.36
C ILE A 202 -15.14 2.52 5.56
N GLU A 203 -14.83 2.76 4.30
CA GLU A 203 -15.65 3.54 3.38
C GLU A 203 -15.99 2.70 2.14
N TRP A 204 -17.27 2.55 1.87
CA TRP A 204 -17.76 1.88 0.68
C TRP A 204 -17.86 2.87 -0.48
N TYR A 205 -17.39 2.44 -1.62
CA TYR A 205 -17.46 3.15 -2.89
C TYR A 205 -18.60 2.54 -3.71
N ALA A 206 -19.72 3.25 -3.75
CA ALA A 206 -20.93 2.80 -4.41
C ALA A 206 -20.69 2.54 -5.90
N ASP A 207 -21.33 1.52 -6.44
CA ASP A 207 -21.29 1.13 -7.85
C ASP A 207 -19.91 0.78 -8.43
N THR A 208 -18.85 0.73 -7.62
CA THR A 208 -17.49 0.43 -8.09
C THR A 208 -17.13 -1.05 -8.03
N ASP A 209 -16.26 -1.47 -8.93
CA ASP A 209 -15.67 -2.80 -9.01
C ASP A 209 -14.23 -2.81 -8.46
N HIS A 210 -13.68 -4.02 -8.29
CA HIS A 210 -12.28 -4.20 -7.89
C HIS A 210 -11.31 -3.51 -8.87
N GLY A 211 -10.43 -2.65 -8.34
CA GLY A 211 -9.47 -1.91 -9.16
C GLY A 211 -10.00 -0.60 -9.72
N PHE A 212 -11.11 -0.07 -9.19
CA PHE A 212 -11.75 1.19 -9.61
C PHE A 212 -10.83 2.41 -9.64
N VAL A 213 -9.70 2.34 -8.96
CA VAL A 213 -8.73 3.45 -8.87
C VAL A 213 -7.73 3.49 -10.04
N PHE A 214 -7.65 2.43 -10.84
CA PHE A 214 -6.62 2.29 -11.89
C PHE A 214 -7.12 2.77 -13.25
N PRO A 215 -6.57 3.85 -13.83
CA PRO A 215 -7.03 4.42 -15.10
C PRO A 215 -7.02 3.42 -16.28
N ASN A 216 -6.05 2.48 -16.28
CA ASN A 216 -5.90 1.51 -17.37
C ASN A 216 -6.80 0.26 -17.22
N ARG A 217 -7.73 0.24 -16.25
CA ARG A 217 -8.69 -0.87 -16.04
C ARG A 217 -9.96 -0.78 -16.88
N GLY A 218 -10.01 0.13 -17.85
CA GLY A 218 -11.14 0.28 -18.77
C GLY A 218 -12.46 0.52 -18.04
N ALA A 219 -13.45 -0.35 -18.24
CA ALA A 219 -14.78 -0.21 -17.65
C ALA A 219 -14.82 -0.32 -16.10
N PHE A 220 -13.78 -0.82 -15.47
CA PHE A 220 -13.69 -0.88 -14.01
C PHE A 220 -13.18 0.42 -13.37
N TYR A 221 -12.55 1.30 -14.15
CA TYR A 221 -12.10 2.59 -13.67
C TYR A 221 -13.27 3.54 -13.42
N ASP A 222 -13.38 4.03 -12.21
CA ASP A 222 -14.31 5.08 -11.83
C ASP A 222 -13.56 6.32 -11.42
N LYS A 223 -13.53 7.33 -12.29
CA LYS A 223 -12.75 8.55 -12.05
C LYS A 223 -13.19 9.31 -10.78
N PRO A 224 -14.47 9.56 -10.52
CA PRO A 224 -14.90 10.20 -9.27
C PRO A 224 -14.45 9.44 -8.01
N ALA A 225 -14.59 8.11 -8.01
CA ALA A 225 -14.15 7.28 -6.91
C ALA A 225 -12.61 7.26 -6.76
N ALA A 226 -11.89 7.23 -7.89
CA ALA A 226 -10.44 7.32 -7.89
C ALA A 226 -9.94 8.67 -7.35
N GLU A 227 -10.57 9.79 -7.71
CA GLU A 227 -10.25 11.10 -7.16
C GLU A 227 -10.53 11.17 -5.64
N LYS A 228 -11.67 10.64 -5.22
CA LYS A 228 -12.06 10.58 -3.82
C LYS A 228 -11.08 9.75 -2.99
N HIS A 229 -10.60 8.60 -3.52
CA HIS A 229 -9.61 7.81 -2.79
C HIS A 229 -8.29 8.58 -2.59
N PHE A 230 -7.81 9.35 -3.60
CA PHE A 230 -6.63 10.20 -3.43
C PHE A 230 -6.85 11.27 -2.36
N GLU A 231 -8.00 11.93 -2.36
CA GLU A 231 -8.37 12.89 -1.31
C GLU A 231 -8.29 12.24 0.09
N ARG A 232 -8.81 11.02 0.24
CA ARG A 232 -8.80 10.30 1.52
C ARG A 232 -7.42 9.92 1.99
N ILE A 233 -6.58 9.32 1.12
CA ILE A 233 -5.23 8.91 1.52
C ILE A 233 -4.34 10.14 1.78
N LEU A 234 -4.44 11.21 0.99
CA LEU A 234 -3.68 12.43 1.22
C LEU A 234 -4.09 13.12 2.52
N SER A 235 -5.39 13.19 2.83
CA SER A 235 -5.88 13.69 4.11
C SER A 235 -5.41 12.84 5.30
N LEU A 236 -5.40 11.51 5.15
CA LEU A 236 -4.89 10.57 6.14
C LEU A 236 -3.40 10.83 6.43
N PHE A 237 -2.60 10.96 5.38
CA PHE A 237 -1.16 11.20 5.51
C PHE A 237 -0.87 12.60 6.06
N ASP A 238 -1.57 13.64 5.61
CA ASP A 238 -1.36 15.02 6.08
C ASP A 238 -1.51 15.12 7.60
N ARG A 239 -2.57 14.56 8.18
CA ARG A 239 -2.81 14.69 9.63
C ARG A 239 -1.93 13.79 10.51
N ASN A 240 -1.41 12.67 9.95
CA ASN A 240 -0.70 11.69 10.77
C ASN A 240 0.83 11.65 10.57
N ILE A 241 1.34 12.11 9.41
CA ILE A 241 2.77 12.02 9.13
C ILE A 241 3.40 13.34 8.70
N LYS A 242 2.59 14.34 8.28
CA LYS A 242 3.10 15.64 7.85
C LYS A 242 3.02 16.70 8.93
N ARG A 243 1.93 16.74 9.71
CA ARG A 243 1.70 17.76 10.75
C ARG A 243 2.35 17.46 12.10
N THR A 244 3.00 16.32 12.25
CA THR A 244 3.65 15.92 13.52
C THR A 244 5.00 16.56 13.77
N THR A 245 5.41 17.55 12.98
CA THR A 245 6.66 18.31 13.13
C THR A 245 6.37 19.65 13.83
N THR A 246 6.09 19.58 15.13
CA THR A 246 6.21 20.73 16.05
C THR A 246 6.98 20.34 17.28
#